data_0cc96054f6510c96d46874b8dca0dc26
#
_entry.id   0cc96054f6510c96d46874b8dca0dc26
#
_cell.length_a   1.000
_cell.length_b   1.000
_cell.length_c   1.000
_cell.angle_alpha   90.00
_cell.angle_beta   90.00
_cell.angle_gamma   90.00
#
_symmetry.space_group_name_H-M   'P 1'
#
loop_
_entity.id
_entity.type
_entity.pdbx_description
1 polymer ?
#
loop_
_entity_poly.entity_id
_entity_poly.type
_entity_poly.pdbx_seq_one_letter_code
_entity_poly.pdbx_strand_id
1 'polypeptide(L)'
;MAESIQLIRQIAVRAIVTENFKDQVNAEIERNLQQIDAELQQLEFKGKRAIADIEKESQGMDSEEARYQIESIRQQVEQEKIRLFQLKEEMQGQSQALKELPVGSVVTQFTVENPVEVRIGENIFQRLEGGEILVKDGVIQEIRL
;
A
#
# COMPACT_ATOMS: atom_id res chain seq x y z
N MET A 1 -14.17 41.25 -2.59
CA MET A 1 -14.45 40.03 -1.79
C MET A 1 -15.17 39.00 -2.63
N ALA A 2 -14.80 37.76 -2.50
CA ALA A 2 -15.49 36.67 -3.21
C ALA A 2 -16.76 36.25 -2.46
N GLU A 3 -17.79 35.88 -3.20
CA GLU A 3 -19.05 35.37 -2.65
C GLU A 3 -19.06 33.84 -2.49
N SER A 4 -18.18 33.17 -3.21
CA SER A 4 -18.05 31.72 -3.21
C SER A 4 -16.60 31.28 -3.44
N ILE A 5 -16.30 30.06 -3.09
CA ILE A 5 -15.00 29.43 -3.33
C ILE A 5 -15.22 27.95 -3.60
N GLN A 6 -14.39 27.38 -4.47
CA GLN A 6 -14.35 25.92 -4.65
C GLN A 6 -13.40 25.28 -3.68
N LEU A 7 -13.89 24.29 -2.98
CA LEU A 7 -13.12 23.43 -2.10
C LEU A 7 -13.19 22.00 -2.56
N ILE A 8 -12.31 21.16 -2.03
CA ILE A 8 -12.28 19.73 -2.34
C ILE A 8 -12.76 18.98 -1.11
N ARG A 9 -13.73 18.08 -1.30
CA ARG A 9 -14.17 17.16 -0.25
C ARG A 9 -13.87 15.74 -0.67
N GLN A 10 -13.77 14.84 0.29
CA GLN A 10 -13.53 13.43 0.04
C GLN A 10 -14.84 12.65 0.14
N ILE A 11 -15.02 11.72 -0.80
CA ILE A 11 -16.16 10.82 -0.85
C ILE A 11 -15.63 9.41 -0.66
N ALA A 12 -16.20 8.69 0.32
CA ALA A 12 -15.83 7.30 0.57
C ALA A 12 -16.53 6.39 -0.45
N VAL A 13 -15.76 5.54 -1.12
CA VAL A 13 -16.28 4.47 -1.96
C VAL A 13 -16.31 3.20 -1.10
N ARG A 14 -17.53 2.74 -0.80
CA ARG A 14 -17.77 1.57 0.04
C ARG A 14 -18.24 0.42 -0.83
N ALA A 15 -17.72 -0.76 -0.58
CA ALA A 15 -18.04 -1.95 -1.36
C ALA A 15 -18.83 -2.95 -0.53
N ILE A 16 -19.84 -3.55 -1.14
CA ILE A 16 -20.50 -4.71 -0.58
C ILE A 16 -19.60 -5.92 -0.83
N VAL A 17 -19.28 -6.64 0.23
CA VAL A 17 -18.41 -7.82 0.15
C VAL A 17 -19.18 -8.97 -0.51
N THR A 18 -18.67 -9.43 -1.66
CA THR A 18 -19.17 -10.59 -2.38
C THR A 18 -18.04 -11.61 -2.50
N GLU A 19 -18.34 -12.83 -2.90
CA GLU A 19 -17.29 -13.82 -3.19
C GLU A 19 -16.36 -13.32 -4.29
N ASN A 20 -16.90 -12.69 -5.33
CA ASN A 20 -16.10 -12.09 -6.39
C ASN A 20 -15.19 -10.97 -5.87
N PHE A 21 -15.68 -10.13 -4.97
CA PHE A 21 -14.88 -9.10 -4.30
C PHE A 21 -13.68 -9.73 -3.58
N LYS A 22 -13.92 -10.79 -2.79
CA LYS A 22 -12.88 -11.51 -2.07
C LYS A 22 -11.85 -12.10 -3.02
N ASP A 23 -12.30 -12.74 -4.10
CA ASP A 23 -11.41 -13.35 -5.08
C ASP A 23 -10.51 -12.31 -5.75
N GLN A 24 -11.06 -11.16 -6.14
CA GLN A 24 -10.31 -10.09 -6.78
C GLN A 24 -9.27 -9.47 -5.85
N VAL A 25 -9.67 -9.16 -4.62
CA VAL A 25 -8.75 -8.58 -3.63
C VAL A 25 -7.66 -9.58 -3.26
N ASN A 26 -8.01 -10.85 -3.08
CA ASN A 26 -7.04 -11.89 -2.78
C ASN A 26 -6.04 -12.09 -3.92
N ALA A 27 -6.50 -12.04 -5.16
CA ALA A 27 -5.61 -12.14 -6.34
C ALA A 27 -4.61 -10.97 -6.37
N GLU A 28 -5.04 -9.77 -6.01
CA GLU A 28 -4.15 -8.61 -5.91
C GLU A 28 -3.12 -8.77 -4.79
N ILE A 29 -3.54 -9.25 -3.62
CA ILE A 29 -2.63 -9.53 -2.50
C ILE A 29 -1.60 -10.60 -2.92
N GLU A 30 -2.03 -11.66 -3.59
CA GLU A 30 -1.12 -12.72 -4.07
C GLU A 30 -0.08 -12.18 -5.05
N ARG A 31 -0.47 -11.30 -5.96
CA ARG A 31 0.48 -10.65 -6.88
C ARG A 31 1.51 -9.81 -6.14
N ASN A 32 1.07 -9.06 -5.13
CA ASN A 32 1.96 -8.24 -4.31
C ASN A 32 2.91 -9.09 -3.48
N LEU A 33 2.45 -10.22 -2.94
CA LEU A 33 3.29 -11.17 -2.23
C LEU A 33 4.37 -11.78 -3.13
N GLN A 34 4.01 -12.15 -4.36
CA GLN A 34 4.97 -12.65 -5.35
C GLN A 34 6.03 -11.59 -5.69
N GLN A 35 5.63 -10.34 -5.80
CA GLN A 35 6.55 -9.23 -6.04
C GLN A 35 7.53 -9.05 -4.88
N ILE A 36 7.05 -9.14 -3.64
CA ILE A 36 7.91 -9.06 -2.44
C ILE A 36 8.91 -10.20 -2.44
N ASP A 37 8.48 -11.42 -2.73
CA ASP A 37 9.39 -12.58 -2.81
C ASP A 37 10.45 -12.39 -3.88
N ALA A 38 10.10 -11.84 -5.03
CA ALA A 38 11.05 -11.51 -6.10
C ALA A 38 12.06 -10.43 -5.65
N GLU A 39 11.59 -9.40 -4.96
CA GLU A 39 12.46 -8.36 -4.40
C GLU A 39 13.43 -8.92 -3.36
N LEU A 40 12.97 -9.83 -2.51
CA LEU A 40 13.84 -10.52 -1.53
C LEU A 40 14.94 -11.32 -2.22
N GLN A 41 14.62 -12.05 -3.27
CA GLN A 41 15.62 -12.81 -4.04
C GLN A 41 16.64 -11.89 -4.71
N GLN A 42 16.18 -10.79 -5.32
CA GLN A 42 17.07 -9.81 -5.94
C GLN A 42 17.98 -9.13 -4.91
N LEU A 43 17.43 -8.82 -3.74
CA LEU A 43 18.18 -8.20 -2.66
C LEU A 43 19.33 -9.10 -2.20
N GLU A 44 19.06 -10.37 -2.00
CA GLU A 44 20.08 -11.35 -1.64
C GLU A 44 21.15 -11.49 -2.72
N PHE A 45 20.74 -11.60 -3.98
CA PHE A 45 21.65 -11.73 -5.11
C PHE A 45 22.54 -10.49 -5.24
N LYS A 46 21.96 -9.31 -5.21
CA LYS A 46 22.73 -8.06 -5.31
C LYS A 46 23.68 -7.87 -4.14
N GLY A 47 23.25 -8.22 -2.94
CA GLY A 47 24.10 -8.14 -1.74
C GLY A 47 25.30 -9.08 -1.84
N LYS A 48 25.09 -10.32 -2.23
CA LYS A 48 26.17 -11.30 -2.41
C LYS A 48 27.12 -10.87 -3.51
N ARG A 49 26.61 -10.36 -4.61
CA ARG A 49 27.42 -9.87 -5.72
C ARG A 49 28.28 -8.68 -5.31
N ALA A 50 27.70 -7.71 -4.59
CA ALA A 50 28.43 -6.55 -4.12
C ALA A 50 29.56 -6.94 -3.17
N ILE A 51 29.31 -7.89 -2.26
CA ILE A 51 30.33 -8.42 -1.34
C ILE A 51 31.42 -9.14 -2.12
N ALA A 52 31.07 -9.99 -3.09
CA ALA A 52 32.03 -10.70 -3.91
C ALA A 52 32.90 -9.75 -4.73
N ASP A 53 32.34 -8.66 -5.24
CA ASP A 53 33.09 -7.65 -5.98
C ASP A 53 34.12 -6.95 -5.07
N ILE A 54 33.76 -6.64 -3.82
CA ILE A 54 34.68 -6.04 -2.84
C ILE A 54 35.81 -7.03 -2.50
N GLU A 55 35.47 -8.29 -2.27
CA GLU A 55 36.46 -9.33 -1.97
C GLU A 55 37.43 -9.52 -3.13
N LYS A 56 36.93 -9.45 -4.36
CA LYS A 56 37.76 -9.55 -5.56
C LYS A 56 38.68 -8.35 -5.75
N GLU A 57 38.17 -7.13 -5.53
CA GLU A 57 38.97 -5.89 -5.62
C GLU A 57 40.05 -5.84 -4.55
N SER A 58 39.80 -6.37 -3.36
CA SER A 58 40.78 -6.45 -2.31
C SER A 58 41.85 -7.53 -2.54
N GLN A 59 41.68 -8.37 -3.56
CA GLN A 59 42.58 -9.49 -3.95
C GLN A 59 42.91 -10.43 -2.80
N GLY A 60 41.94 -10.68 -1.91
CA GLY A 60 42.14 -11.51 -0.74
C GLY A 60 42.92 -10.81 0.37
N MET A 61 43.29 -9.56 0.20
CA MET A 61 43.89 -8.77 1.28
C MET A 61 42.84 -8.35 2.29
N ASP A 62 43.14 -8.65 3.53
CA ASP A 62 42.26 -8.40 4.66
C ASP A 62 42.44 -6.95 5.11
N SER A 63 41.75 -5.99 4.41
CA SER A 63 41.80 -4.59 4.77
C SER A 63 40.62 -4.23 5.67
N GLU A 64 40.83 -3.34 6.62
CA GLU A 64 39.75 -2.84 7.49
C GLU A 64 38.68 -2.12 6.71
N GLU A 65 39.07 -1.41 5.66
CA GLU A 65 38.10 -0.72 4.78
C GLU A 65 37.20 -1.68 4.06
N ALA A 66 37.73 -2.79 3.51
CA ALA A 66 36.93 -3.83 2.84
C ALA A 66 35.98 -4.49 3.84
N ARG A 67 36.43 -4.80 5.04
CA ARG A 67 35.56 -5.35 6.11
C ARG A 67 34.43 -4.40 6.46
N TYR A 68 34.74 -3.12 6.59
CA TYR A 68 33.75 -2.10 6.90
C TYR A 68 32.69 -1.99 5.80
N GLN A 69 33.12 -1.99 4.54
CA GLN A 69 32.20 -1.94 3.39
C GLN A 69 31.31 -3.18 3.34
N ILE A 70 31.87 -4.36 3.55
CA ILE A 70 31.11 -5.63 3.56
C ILE A 70 30.06 -5.62 4.68
N GLU A 71 30.48 -5.21 5.88
CA GLU A 71 29.57 -5.13 7.02
C GLU A 71 28.44 -4.11 6.78
N SER A 72 28.75 -2.99 6.18
CA SER A 72 27.77 -1.98 5.80
C SER A 72 26.72 -2.54 4.82
N ILE A 73 27.17 -3.30 3.81
CA ILE A 73 26.28 -3.94 2.85
C ILE A 73 25.40 -4.97 3.57
N ARG A 74 25.95 -5.79 4.45
CA ARG A 74 25.20 -6.78 5.21
C ARG A 74 24.11 -6.13 6.07
N GLN A 75 24.43 -5.03 6.72
CA GLN A 75 23.48 -4.29 7.53
C GLN A 75 22.34 -3.69 6.69
N GLN A 76 22.67 -3.12 5.55
CA GLN A 76 21.67 -2.56 4.64
C GLN A 76 20.74 -3.65 4.09
N VAL A 77 21.31 -4.79 3.71
CA VAL A 77 20.52 -5.95 3.22
C VAL A 77 19.60 -6.46 4.32
N GLU A 78 20.11 -6.59 5.55
CA GLU A 78 19.32 -7.07 6.67
C GLU A 78 18.16 -6.13 7.02
N GLN A 79 18.41 -4.82 7.03
CA GLN A 79 17.37 -3.83 7.29
C GLN A 79 16.27 -3.86 6.23
N GLU A 80 16.65 -3.98 4.97
CA GLU A 80 15.71 -4.07 3.87
C GLU A 80 14.91 -5.38 3.91
N LYS A 81 15.55 -6.50 4.28
CA LYS A 81 14.87 -7.77 4.49
C LYS A 81 13.81 -7.66 5.58
N ILE A 82 14.14 -7.04 6.70
CA ILE A 82 13.21 -6.84 7.81
C ILE A 82 11.99 -6.05 7.31
N ARG A 83 12.21 -4.97 6.58
CA ARG A 83 11.14 -4.16 6.02
C ARG A 83 10.22 -4.97 5.10
N LEU A 84 10.81 -5.77 4.21
CA LEU A 84 10.05 -6.60 3.26
C LEU A 84 9.29 -7.73 3.98
N PHE A 85 9.90 -8.36 5.00
CA PHE A 85 9.21 -9.37 5.80
C PHE A 85 8.04 -8.80 6.59
N GLN A 86 8.18 -7.61 7.15
CA GLN A 86 7.09 -6.92 7.85
C GLN A 86 5.93 -6.62 6.89
N LEU A 87 6.25 -6.14 5.69
CA LEU A 87 5.25 -5.89 4.66
C LEU A 87 4.53 -7.17 4.24
N LYS A 88 5.29 -8.27 4.09
CA LYS A 88 4.73 -9.59 3.77
C LYS A 88 3.77 -10.07 4.87
N GLU A 89 4.16 -9.97 6.13
CA GLU A 89 3.30 -10.31 7.27
C GLU A 89 2.02 -9.49 7.28
N GLU A 90 2.12 -8.19 7.06
CA GLU A 90 0.96 -7.29 6.98
C GLU A 90 -0.01 -7.72 5.88
N MET A 91 0.50 -8.05 4.69
CA MET A 91 -0.32 -8.51 3.57
C MET A 91 -0.96 -9.86 3.83
N GLN A 92 -0.25 -10.78 4.47
CA GLN A 92 -0.81 -12.07 4.88
C GLN A 92 -1.92 -11.89 5.90
N GLY A 93 -1.76 -10.94 6.83
CA GLY A 93 -2.80 -10.57 7.78
C GLY A 93 -4.04 -9.99 7.09
N GLN A 94 -3.85 -9.15 6.08
CA GLN A 94 -4.96 -8.63 5.29
C GLN A 94 -5.71 -9.74 4.55
N SER A 95 -4.99 -10.71 3.99
CA SER A 95 -5.59 -11.86 3.32
C SER A 95 -6.45 -12.69 4.28
N GLN A 96 -5.95 -12.92 5.49
CA GLN A 96 -6.69 -13.65 6.51
C GLN A 96 -7.94 -12.89 6.97
N ALA A 97 -7.80 -11.58 7.21
CA ALA A 97 -8.94 -10.73 7.57
C ALA A 97 -10.02 -10.71 6.49
N LEU A 98 -9.61 -10.69 5.22
CA LEU A 98 -10.53 -10.74 4.09
C LEU A 98 -11.35 -12.04 4.09
N LYS A 99 -10.73 -13.17 4.38
CA LYS A 99 -11.43 -14.47 4.43
C LYS A 99 -12.50 -14.50 5.52
N GLU A 100 -12.28 -13.79 6.63
CA GLU A 100 -13.17 -13.73 7.77
C GLU A 100 -14.33 -12.74 7.58
N LEU A 101 -14.26 -11.84 6.58
CA LEU A 101 -15.34 -10.90 6.33
C LEU A 101 -16.61 -11.62 5.87
N PRO A 102 -17.76 -11.33 6.50
CA PRO A 102 -19.03 -11.90 6.05
C PRO A 102 -19.42 -11.37 4.67
N VAL A 103 -19.89 -12.24 3.81
CA VAL A 103 -20.51 -11.84 2.54
C VAL A 103 -21.75 -10.99 2.83
N GLY A 104 -21.88 -9.85 2.15
CA GLY A 104 -22.94 -8.87 2.39
C GLY A 104 -22.55 -7.74 3.31
N SER A 105 -21.42 -7.84 4.04
CA SER A 105 -20.91 -6.71 4.82
C SER A 105 -20.40 -5.59 3.89
N VAL A 106 -20.24 -4.39 4.46
CA VAL A 106 -19.82 -3.21 3.71
C VAL A 106 -18.48 -2.74 4.25
N VAL A 107 -17.51 -2.53 3.37
CA VAL A 107 -16.17 -2.06 3.73
C VAL A 107 -15.83 -0.81 2.93
N THR A 108 -15.06 0.10 3.51
CA THR A 108 -14.52 1.23 2.76
C THR A 108 -13.36 0.74 1.91
N GLN A 109 -13.46 0.91 0.60
CA GLN A 109 -12.48 0.43 -0.35
C GLN A 109 -11.42 1.50 -0.66
N PHE A 110 -11.86 2.71 -0.97
CA PHE A 110 -10.99 3.86 -1.22
C PHE A 110 -11.80 5.15 -1.09
N THR A 111 -11.11 6.29 -1.20
CA THR A 111 -11.75 7.60 -1.24
C THR A 111 -11.44 8.30 -2.55
N VAL A 112 -12.36 9.12 -3.02
CA VAL A 112 -12.18 9.97 -4.19
C VAL A 112 -12.41 11.42 -3.81
N GLU A 113 -11.78 12.34 -4.54
CA GLU A 113 -11.94 13.76 -4.34
C GLU A 113 -13.06 14.30 -5.23
N ASN A 114 -13.85 15.21 -4.66
CA ASN A 114 -14.95 15.87 -5.37
C ASN A 114 -14.92 17.36 -5.11
N PRO A 115 -14.85 18.22 -6.15
CA PRO A 115 -14.95 19.66 -5.94
C PRO A 115 -16.36 20.04 -5.48
N VAL A 116 -16.43 20.97 -4.54
CA VAL A 116 -17.69 21.51 -4.05
C VAL A 116 -17.58 23.02 -3.95
N GLU A 117 -18.59 23.72 -4.45
CA GLU A 117 -18.67 25.16 -4.30
C GLU A 117 -19.35 25.50 -2.98
N VAL A 118 -18.70 26.34 -2.17
CA VAL A 118 -19.25 26.82 -0.91
C VAL A 118 -19.47 28.33 -1.01
N ARG A 119 -20.56 28.81 -0.41
CA ARG A 119 -20.99 30.20 -0.50
C ARG A 119 -21.16 30.81 0.88
N ILE A 120 -21.09 32.13 0.92
CA ILE A 120 -21.40 32.89 2.13
C ILE A 120 -22.83 32.55 2.61
N GLY A 121 -22.97 32.28 3.89
CA GLY A 121 -24.23 31.86 4.50
C GLY A 121 -24.43 30.36 4.66
N GLU A 122 -23.62 29.55 3.97
CA GLU A 122 -23.68 28.12 4.11
C GLU A 122 -22.85 27.62 5.30
N ASN A 123 -23.19 26.49 5.85
CA ASN A 123 -22.39 25.81 6.88
C ASN A 123 -21.27 25.02 6.25
N ILE A 124 -20.02 25.46 6.46
CA ILE A 124 -18.85 24.85 5.85
C ILE A 124 -18.69 23.38 6.25
N PHE A 125 -18.99 23.04 7.50
CA PHE A 125 -18.84 21.65 7.98
C PHE A 125 -19.82 20.71 7.26
N GLN A 126 -21.05 21.13 7.05
CA GLN A 126 -22.03 20.34 6.30
C GLN A 126 -21.66 20.22 4.83
N ARG A 127 -21.11 21.28 4.25
CA ARG A 127 -20.70 21.27 2.83
C ARG A 127 -19.47 20.39 2.60
N LEU A 128 -18.57 20.32 3.56
CA LEU A 128 -17.35 19.49 3.47
C LEU A 128 -17.56 18.07 4.00
N GLU A 129 -18.67 17.81 4.67
CA GLU A 129 -19.00 16.46 5.12
C GLU A 129 -19.09 15.54 3.90
N GLY A 130 -18.28 14.48 3.91
CA GLY A 130 -18.13 13.63 2.77
C GLY A 130 -19.37 12.77 2.50
N GLY A 131 -19.67 12.58 1.22
CA GLY A 131 -20.68 11.65 0.78
C GLY A 131 -20.12 10.23 0.72
N GLU A 132 -21.00 9.30 0.37
CA GLU A 132 -20.67 7.88 0.19
C GLU A 132 -21.17 7.40 -1.17
N ILE A 133 -20.38 6.53 -1.80
CA ILE A 133 -20.80 5.78 -2.96
C ILE A 133 -20.76 4.30 -2.58
N LEU A 134 -21.87 3.60 -2.69
CA LEU A 134 -21.95 2.18 -2.44
C LEU A 134 -21.87 1.42 -3.76
N VAL A 135 -20.92 0.47 -3.86
CA VAL A 135 -20.72 -0.33 -5.06
C VAL A 135 -20.84 -1.83 -4.73
N LYS A 136 -21.26 -2.60 -5.72
CA LYS A 136 -21.29 -4.06 -5.68
C LYS A 136 -20.69 -4.57 -6.98
N ASP A 137 -19.59 -5.32 -6.87
CA ASP A 137 -18.84 -5.84 -8.03
C ASP A 137 -18.54 -4.74 -9.07
N GLY A 138 -18.15 -3.55 -8.58
CA GLY A 138 -17.81 -2.40 -9.42
C GLY A 138 -19.01 -1.58 -9.91
N VAL A 139 -20.24 -2.01 -9.65
CA VAL A 139 -21.44 -1.31 -10.09
C VAL A 139 -21.99 -0.44 -8.96
N ILE A 140 -22.22 0.83 -9.23
CA ILE A 140 -22.77 1.78 -8.25
C ILE A 140 -24.21 1.39 -7.91
N GLN A 141 -24.46 1.16 -6.62
CA GLN A 141 -25.79 0.82 -6.11
C GLN A 141 -26.50 2.03 -5.51
N GLU A 142 -25.74 2.93 -4.88
CA GLU A 142 -26.30 4.06 -4.16
C GLU A 142 -25.27 5.19 -4.10
N ILE A 143 -25.76 6.41 -4.19
CA ILE A 143 -24.96 7.63 -4.00
C ILE A 143 -25.65 8.48 -2.92
N ARG A 144 -24.90 8.78 -1.87
CA ARG A 144 -25.33 9.68 -0.78
C ARG A 144 -24.37 10.85 -0.72
N LEU A 145 -24.87 12.04 -1.01
CA LEU A 145 -24.07 13.28 -0.93
C LEU A 145 -24.50 14.14 0.24
#